data_8ca20139787af81e7289834bcd0e5c11
#
_entry.id   8ca20139787af81e7289834bcd0e5c11
#
_cell.length_a   1.000
_cell.length_b   1.000
_cell.length_c   1.000
_cell.angle_alpha   90.00
_cell.angle_beta   90.00
_cell.angle_gamma   90.00
#
_symmetry.space_group_name_H-M   'P 1'
#
loop_
_entity.id
_entity.type
_entity.pdbx_description
1 polymer ?
#
loop_
_entity_poly.entity_id
_entity_poly.type
_entity_poly.pdbx_seq_one_letter_code
_entity_poly.pdbx_strand_id
1 'polypeptide(L)'
;MDPPDASEALRIHLSLPFPILCDTDRRVVRDWGIYNSRERGGIAIPAVFIIDPRNVVRYASVDAVVTRVPAAEIVHLLQNADNAHPIRRRVHVPLFSDWVRAIRNNIQR
;
A
#
# COMPACT_ATOMS: atom_id res chain seq x y z
N MET A 1 2.32 -9.38 -9.66
CA MET A 1 3.18 -9.29 -8.46
C MET A 1 4.54 -9.83 -8.81
N ASP A 2 5.58 -9.20 -8.30
CA ASP A 2 6.94 -9.54 -8.68
C ASP A 2 7.37 -10.87 -8.05
N PRO A 3 8.19 -11.67 -8.74
CA PRO A 3 8.72 -12.90 -8.19
C PRO A 3 9.75 -12.62 -7.07
N PRO A 4 10.01 -13.57 -6.17
CA PRO A 4 10.91 -13.40 -5.04
C PRO A 4 12.31 -12.91 -5.44
N ASP A 5 12.85 -13.41 -6.52
CA ASP A 5 14.21 -13.05 -7.01
C ASP A 5 14.31 -11.58 -7.39
N ALA A 6 13.28 -11.03 -8.06
CA ALA A 6 13.23 -9.61 -8.42
C ALA A 6 13.11 -8.72 -7.19
N SER A 7 12.31 -9.15 -6.20
CA SER A 7 12.13 -8.43 -4.95
C SER A 7 13.40 -8.43 -4.10
N GLU A 8 14.13 -9.54 -4.07
CA GLU A 8 15.39 -9.62 -3.34
C GLU A 8 16.49 -8.78 -4.04
N ALA A 9 16.55 -8.80 -5.37
CA ALA A 9 17.48 -7.94 -6.12
C ALA A 9 17.20 -6.45 -5.84
N LEU A 10 15.93 -6.05 -5.78
CA LEU A 10 15.53 -4.69 -5.42
C LEU A 10 15.94 -4.34 -3.99
N ARG A 11 15.70 -5.23 -3.03
CA ARG A 11 16.10 -5.06 -1.63
C ARG A 11 17.59 -4.79 -1.49
N ILE A 12 18.41 -5.58 -2.16
CA ILE A 12 19.86 -5.44 -2.16
C ILE A 12 20.28 -4.12 -2.81
N HIS A 13 19.73 -3.81 -3.99
CA HIS A 13 20.04 -2.59 -4.73
C HIS A 13 19.76 -1.32 -3.90
N LEU A 14 18.65 -1.31 -3.15
CA LEU A 14 18.25 -0.20 -2.30
C LEU A 14 18.83 -0.28 -0.88
N SER A 15 19.62 -1.30 -0.55
CA SER A 15 20.18 -1.53 0.80
C SER A 15 19.11 -1.48 1.91
N LEU A 16 17.93 -2.08 1.64
CA LEU A 16 16.83 -2.06 2.61
C LEU A 16 17.16 -2.97 3.81
N PRO A 17 16.99 -2.49 5.05
CA PRO A 17 17.29 -3.26 6.26
C PRO A 17 16.18 -4.27 6.63
N PHE A 18 15.12 -4.38 5.83
CA PHE A 18 13.98 -5.27 6.03
C PHE A 18 13.70 -6.11 4.79
N PRO A 19 13.04 -7.28 4.93
CA PRO A 19 12.70 -8.13 3.79
C PRO A 19 11.53 -7.56 2.99
N ILE A 20 11.52 -7.83 1.67
CA ILE A 20 10.35 -7.63 0.82
C ILE A 20 9.62 -8.98 0.71
N LEU A 21 8.40 -9.06 1.24
CA LEU A 21 7.58 -10.27 1.17
C LEU A 21 6.78 -10.30 -0.15
N CYS A 22 6.74 -11.47 -0.78
CA CYS A 22 6.08 -11.68 -2.07
C CYS A 22 4.80 -12.49 -1.88
N ASP A 23 3.67 -11.98 -2.35
CA ASP A 23 2.37 -12.64 -2.34
C ASP A 23 2.03 -13.12 -3.77
N THR A 24 2.84 -14.06 -4.30
CA THR A 24 2.75 -14.51 -5.68
C THR A 24 1.44 -15.22 -6.00
N ASP A 25 0.85 -15.91 -5.05
CA ASP A 25 -0.46 -16.58 -5.14
C ASP A 25 -1.64 -15.64 -4.83
N ARG A 26 -1.36 -14.40 -4.47
CA ARG A 26 -2.34 -13.35 -4.19
C ARG A 26 -3.28 -13.69 -3.02
N ARG A 27 -2.85 -14.55 -2.12
CA ARG A 27 -3.65 -14.98 -0.98
C ARG A 27 -3.80 -13.84 0.03
N VAL A 28 -2.70 -13.21 0.41
CA VAL A 28 -2.70 -12.13 1.41
C VAL A 28 -3.55 -10.94 0.95
N VAL A 29 -3.38 -10.48 -0.28
CA VAL A 29 -4.17 -9.35 -0.79
C VAL A 29 -5.67 -9.64 -0.88
N ARG A 30 -6.06 -10.92 -1.08
CA ARG A 30 -7.47 -11.34 -1.04
C ARG A 30 -8.00 -11.38 0.39
N ASP A 31 -7.26 -11.99 1.31
CA ASP A 31 -7.63 -12.10 2.71
C ASP A 31 -7.78 -10.71 3.36
N TRP A 32 -6.96 -9.75 2.92
CA TRP A 32 -7.01 -8.37 3.40
C TRP A 32 -8.01 -7.48 2.65
N GLY A 33 -8.71 -8.01 1.67
CA GLY A 33 -9.74 -7.29 0.90
C GLY A 33 -9.20 -6.16 0.02
N ILE A 34 -7.93 -6.21 -0.36
CA ILE A 34 -7.25 -5.23 -1.21
C ILE A 34 -6.91 -5.78 -2.60
N TYR A 35 -7.60 -6.83 -3.04
CA TYR A 35 -7.41 -7.41 -4.36
C TYR A 35 -8.28 -6.71 -5.41
N ASN A 36 -7.66 -6.18 -6.46
CA ASN A 36 -8.33 -5.62 -7.62
C ASN A 36 -8.23 -6.60 -8.81
N SER A 37 -9.32 -7.32 -9.09
CA SER A 37 -9.39 -8.29 -10.19
C SER A 37 -9.55 -7.63 -11.57
N ARG A 38 -9.94 -6.35 -11.61
CA ARG A 38 -10.29 -5.63 -12.86
C ARG A 38 -9.10 -5.04 -13.57
N GLU A 39 -7.95 -4.99 -12.95
CA GLU A 39 -6.77 -4.33 -13.46
C GLU A 39 -5.62 -5.33 -13.67
N ARG A 40 -5.00 -5.32 -14.85
CA ARG A 40 -3.78 -6.08 -15.21
C ARG A 40 -3.80 -7.56 -14.81
N GLY A 41 -4.94 -8.22 -14.91
CA GLY A 41 -5.08 -9.63 -14.49
C GLY A 41 -5.06 -9.85 -12.97
N GLY A 42 -5.27 -8.80 -12.19
CA GLY A 42 -5.35 -8.82 -10.75
C GLY A 42 -4.08 -8.31 -10.06
N ILE A 43 -4.22 -7.16 -9.41
CA ILE A 43 -3.15 -6.49 -8.63
C ILE A 43 -3.64 -6.16 -7.23
N ALA A 44 -2.71 -5.81 -6.35
CA ALA A 44 -3.04 -5.23 -5.07
C ALA A 44 -3.48 -3.76 -5.24
N ILE A 45 -4.54 -3.36 -4.54
CA ILE A 45 -4.84 -1.95 -4.32
C ILE A 45 -3.74 -1.40 -3.40
N PRO A 46 -3.15 -0.22 -3.69
CA PRO A 46 -2.18 0.38 -2.78
C PRO A 46 -2.79 0.56 -1.38
N ALA A 47 -2.12 0.03 -0.39
CA ALA A 47 -2.57 0.12 1.00
C ALA A 47 -1.39 0.23 1.95
N VAL A 48 -1.61 0.89 3.09
CA VAL A 48 -0.66 0.97 4.19
C VAL A 48 -1.36 0.52 5.46
N PHE A 49 -0.74 -0.41 6.17
CA PHE A 49 -1.19 -0.88 7.47
C PHE A 49 -0.05 -0.70 8.48
N ILE A 50 -0.36 -0.12 9.64
CA ILE A 50 0.54 -0.11 10.79
C ILE A 50 0.00 -1.11 11.79
N ILE A 51 0.80 -2.11 12.13
CA ILE A 51 0.44 -3.21 13.00
C ILE A 51 1.37 -3.17 14.21
N ASP A 52 0.79 -3.22 15.41
CA ASP A 52 1.58 -3.23 16.64
C ASP A 52 2.17 -4.63 16.95
N PRO A 53 3.10 -4.73 17.92
CA PRO A 53 3.68 -6.02 18.32
C PRO A 53 2.68 -7.05 18.87
N ARG A 54 1.46 -6.62 19.18
CA ARG A 54 0.35 -7.50 19.60
C ARG A 54 -0.53 -7.94 18.42
N ASN A 55 -0.09 -7.70 17.19
CA ASN A 55 -0.83 -7.99 15.94
C ASN A 55 -2.16 -7.21 15.81
N VAL A 56 -2.25 -6.03 16.41
CA VAL A 56 -3.42 -5.15 16.26
C VAL A 56 -3.13 -4.11 15.20
N VAL A 57 -4.05 -3.96 14.23
CA VAL A 57 -3.95 -2.91 13.22
C VAL A 57 -4.28 -1.57 13.88
N ARG A 58 -3.29 -0.68 13.94
CA ARG A 58 -3.39 0.66 14.51
C ARG A 58 -3.77 1.72 13.48
N TYR A 59 -3.36 1.50 12.25
CA TYR A 59 -3.68 2.38 11.14
C TYR A 59 -3.92 1.56 9.88
N ALA A 60 -4.90 1.94 9.09
CA ALA A 60 -5.17 1.36 7.79
C ALA A 60 -5.58 2.47 6.80
N SER A 61 -4.87 2.56 5.70
CA SER A 61 -5.25 3.35 4.53
C SER A 61 -5.28 2.45 3.31
N VAL A 62 -6.40 2.45 2.61
CA VAL A 62 -6.56 1.78 1.32
C VAL A 62 -6.77 2.88 0.29
N ASP A 63 -5.79 3.07 -0.58
CA ASP A 63 -5.71 4.23 -1.44
C ASP A 63 -6.21 3.90 -2.85
N ALA A 64 -6.79 4.91 -3.50
CA ALA A 64 -6.87 4.86 -4.95
C ALA A 64 -5.46 5.07 -5.54
N VAL A 65 -5.23 4.58 -6.77
CA VAL A 65 -3.93 4.61 -7.46
C VAL A 65 -3.27 6.02 -7.45
N VAL A 66 -4.05 7.07 -7.21
CA VAL A 66 -3.63 8.49 -7.29
C VAL A 66 -3.34 9.12 -5.92
N THR A 67 -3.76 8.48 -4.82
CA THR A 67 -3.62 9.06 -3.48
C THR A 67 -2.87 8.08 -2.57
N ARG A 68 -1.55 8.19 -2.55
CA ARG A 68 -0.71 7.43 -1.63
C ARG A 68 -0.43 8.27 -0.39
N VAL A 69 -0.47 7.61 0.77
CA VAL A 69 -0.05 8.24 2.03
C VAL A 69 1.40 8.68 1.91
N PRO A 70 1.74 9.95 2.15
CA PRO A 70 3.13 10.42 2.13
C PRO A 70 3.96 9.72 3.19
N ALA A 71 5.23 9.41 2.88
CA ALA A 71 6.13 8.75 3.83
C ALA A 71 6.29 9.54 5.15
N ALA A 72 6.26 10.86 5.10
CA ALA A 72 6.31 11.72 6.29
C ALA A 72 5.11 11.50 7.23
N GLU A 73 3.91 11.27 6.68
CA GLU A 73 2.72 10.94 7.49
C GLU A 73 2.87 9.57 8.16
N ILE A 74 3.43 8.58 7.45
CA ILE A 74 3.68 7.25 8.01
C ILE A 74 4.68 7.34 9.17
N VAL A 75 5.77 8.09 8.99
CA VAL A 75 6.79 8.31 10.05
C VAL A 75 6.16 8.98 11.28
N HIS A 76 5.35 10.02 11.07
CA HIS A 76 4.65 10.71 12.16
C HIS A 76 3.69 9.77 12.91
N LEU A 77 2.95 8.92 12.19
CA LEU A 77 2.06 7.94 12.79
C LEU A 77 2.82 6.88 13.60
N LEU A 78 3.97 6.41 13.11
CA LEU A 78 4.83 5.46 13.82
C LEU A 78 5.41 6.07 15.11
N GLN A 79 5.84 7.32 15.06
CA GLN A 79 6.38 8.03 16.24
C GLN A 79 5.33 8.26 17.33
N ASN A 80 4.06 8.33 16.97
CA ASN A 80 2.94 8.56 17.89
C ASN A 80 2.07 7.32 18.13
N ALA A 81 2.48 6.15 17.65
CA ALA A 81 1.69 4.91 17.69
C ALA A 81 1.36 4.45 19.12
N ASP A 82 2.22 4.75 20.10
CA ASP A 82 2.01 4.38 21.51
C ASP A 82 0.87 5.15 22.18
N ASN A 83 0.48 6.30 21.62
CA ASN A 83 -0.56 7.18 22.14
C ASN A 83 -1.85 7.18 21.29
N ALA A 84 -1.89 6.43 20.19
CA ALA A 84 -2.97 6.51 19.24
C ALA A 84 -4.12 5.56 19.58
N HIS A 85 -5.31 6.11 19.77
CA HIS A 85 -6.55 5.37 19.58
C HIS A 85 -6.62 4.82 18.15
N PRO A 86 -7.28 3.67 17.90
CA PRO A 86 -7.37 3.09 16.56
C PRO A 86 -7.92 4.14 15.57
N ILE A 87 -7.08 4.53 14.63
CA ILE A 87 -7.43 5.54 13.63
C ILE A 87 -8.39 4.90 12.64
N ARG A 88 -9.54 5.50 12.47
CA ARG A 88 -10.59 5.05 11.56
C ARG A 88 -10.07 4.92 10.14
N ARG A 89 -10.45 3.81 9.49
CA ARG A 89 -10.32 3.56 8.06
C ARG A 89 -10.68 4.81 7.26
N ARG A 90 -9.70 5.47 6.63
CA ARG A 90 -9.95 6.47 5.60
C ARG A 90 -10.15 5.73 4.29
N VAL A 91 -11.39 5.61 3.85
CA VAL A 91 -11.70 5.25 2.48
C VAL A 91 -11.70 6.55 1.68
N HIS A 92 -10.67 6.78 0.90
CA HIS A 92 -10.66 7.90 -0.02
C HIS A 92 -11.38 7.48 -1.31
N VAL A 93 -12.54 8.06 -1.55
CA VAL A 93 -13.23 7.93 -2.84
C VAL A 93 -12.58 8.95 -3.77
N PRO A 94 -11.90 8.55 -4.85
CA PRO A 94 -11.26 9.49 -5.76
C PRO A 94 -12.32 10.37 -6.42
N LEU A 95 -12.08 11.67 -6.41
CA LEU A 95 -12.89 12.61 -7.18
C LEU A 95 -12.66 12.38 -8.67
N PHE A 96 -13.65 12.69 -9.50
CA PHE A 96 -13.56 12.56 -10.96
C PHE A 96 -12.33 13.29 -11.55
N SER A 97 -11.92 14.39 -10.93
CA SER A 97 -10.70 15.14 -11.28
C SER A 97 -9.40 14.31 -11.11
N ASP A 98 -9.35 13.40 -10.16
CA ASP A 98 -8.18 12.56 -9.90
C ASP A 98 -8.07 11.48 -10.99
N TRP A 99 -9.20 11.01 -11.48
CA TRP A 99 -9.29 10.08 -12.61
C TRP A 99 -8.77 10.70 -13.91
N VAL A 100 -9.18 11.94 -14.20
CA VAL A 100 -8.74 12.69 -15.39
C VAL A 100 -7.22 12.93 -15.34
N ARG A 101 -6.67 13.25 -14.16
CA ARG A 101 -5.23 13.46 -13.97
C ARG A 101 -4.43 12.17 -14.18
N ALA A 102 -4.94 11.02 -13.70
CA ALA A 102 -4.29 9.72 -13.88
C ALA A 102 -4.24 9.29 -15.35
N ILE A 103 -5.33 9.50 -16.09
CA ILE A 103 -5.40 9.22 -17.54
C ILE A 103 -4.41 10.11 -18.29
N ARG A 104 -4.34 11.40 -17.97
CA ARG A 104 -3.44 12.35 -18.63
C ARG A 104 -1.97 12.02 -18.42
N ASN A 105 -1.58 11.58 -17.23
CA ASN A 105 -0.21 11.17 -16.92
C ASN A 105 0.18 9.83 -17.55
N ASN A 106 -0.79 8.98 -17.90
CA ASN A 106 -0.52 7.69 -18.54
C ASN A 106 -0.41 7.80 -20.07
N ILE A 107 -0.92 8.87 -20.66
CA ILE A 107 -0.83 9.16 -22.11
C ILE A 107 0.52 9.83 -22.47
N GLN A 108 1.24 10.40 -21.47
CA GLN A 108 2.54 11.07 -21.67
C GLN A 108 3.75 10.13 -21.42
N ARG A 109 3.54 8.84 -21.28
CA ARG A 109 4.56 7.81 -21.26
C ARG A 109 4.39 6.88 -22.46
#